data_36b662c2c416416147904b7df1a9e8a1
#
_entry.id   36b662c2c416416147904b7df1a9e8a1
#
_cell.length_a   1.000
_cell.length_b   1.000
_cell.length_c   1.000
_cell.angle_alpha   90.00
_cell.angle_beta   90.00
_cell.angle_gamma   90.00
#
_symmetry.space_group_name_H-M   'P 1'
#
loop_
_entity.id
_entity.type
_entity.pdbx_description
1 polymer ?
#
loop_
_entity_poly.entity_id
_entity_poly.type
_entity_poly.pdbx_seq_one_letter_code
_entity_poly.pdbx_strand_id
1 'polypeptide(L)'
;MKHIRIISPSGVIAPELISQAQARLESWGYRVSIGKNAMQQYGRFAGTTAQRLSDINEALADPSIDIILCSRGGYGLQQVIDQIVLPTRPKVEWPLVVGYSDITALHSLMALHGVPSLHMSMCKDLSELADNDTTLLAMREALEGHTKKMWREDQKVIGGNLSVLYGLQGTPWDLNHIIDNMDSAPILLLEDIAESHYHIDRMMNNLRLSGVLGRISGLIIGHFTDCKDDERMGCRIKETIRQAVSGYDYPVIEAPVGHEQPNMPIMLGVGCRV
;
A
#
# COMPACT_ATOMS: atom_id res chain seq x y z
N MET A 1 -10.25 -13.50 18.95
CA MET A 1 -9.76 -12.11 18.99
C MET A 1 -8.60 -12.02 18.01
N LYS A 2 -8.70 -11.23 16.94
CA LYS A 2 -7.61 -11.09 15.97
C LYS A 2 -6.40 -10.38 16.60
N HIS A 3 -5.21 -10.82 16.23
CA HIS A 3 -3.94 -10.28 16.72
C HIS A 3 -3.29 -9.39 15.66
N ILE A 4 -3.08 -8.12 15.99
CA ILE A 4 -2.37 -7.14 15.16
C ILE A 4 -0.95 -6.97 15.69
N ARG A 5 0.06 -7.15 14.82
CA ARG A 5 1.44 -6.75 15.08
C ARG A 5 1.73 -5.44 14.38
N ILE A 6 2.08 -4.40 15.14
CA ILE A 6 2.56 -3.13 14.58
C ILE A 6 4.07 -3.23 14.35
N ILE A 7 4.52 -2.97 13.12
CA ILE A 7 5.94 -2.90 12.76
C ILE A 7 6.25 -1.59 12.04
N SER A 8 7.51 -1.17 12.03
CA SER A 8 7.98 0.03 11.32
C SER A 8 9.01 -0.35 10.25
N PRO A 9 8.57 -0.80 9.06
CA PRO A 9 9.50 -1.34 8.06
C PRO A 9 10.25 -0.27 7.26
N SER A 10 9.84 0.99 7.38
CA SER A 10 10.27 2.12 6.55
C SER A 10 10.78 3.31 7.38
N GLY A 11 10.08 4.43 7.36
CA GLY A 11 10.46 5.67 8.03
C GLY A 11 10.21 5.66 9.53
N VAL A 12 10.99 6.46 10.26
CA VAL A 12 10.80 6.69 11.69
C VAL A 12 9.46 7.37 11.96
N ILE A 13 8.81 6.99 13.05
CA ILE A 13 7.56 7.58 13.56
C ILE A 13 7.73 7.87 15.05
N ALA A 14 7.03 8.89 15.55
CA ALA A 14 7.01 9.19 16.96
C ALA A 14 6.41 8.01 17.76
N PRO A 15 7.09 7.50 18.81
CA PRO A 15 6.61 6.35 19.59
C PRO A 15 5.21 6.55 20.18
N GLU A 16 4.85 7.78 20.49
CA GLU A 16 3.53 8.17 21.04
C GLU A 16 2.41 7.83 20.07
N LEU A 17 2.62 8.03 18.75
CA LEU A 17 1.63 7.69 17.72
C LEU A 17 1.40 6.18 17.61
N ILE A 18 2.45 5.37 17.80
CA ILE A 18 2.31 3.91 17.88
C ILE A 18 1.51 3.50 19.10
N SER A 19 1.83 4.09 20.27
CA SER A 19 1.16 3.77 21.53
C SER A 19 -0.32 4.16 21.52
N GLN A 20 -0.66 5.32 20.95
CA GLN A 20 -2.04 5.78 20.80
C GLN A 20 -2.82 4.91 19.80
N ALA A 21 -2.20 4.56 18.67
CA ALA A 21 -2.79 3.62 17.69
C ALA A 21 -3.04 2.24 18.33
N GLN A 22 -2.09 1.73 19.13
CA GLN A 22 -2.27 0.50 19.90
C GLN A 22 -3.50 0.60 20.81
N ALA A 23 -3.59 1.63 21.65
CA ALA A 23 -4.70 1.80 22.58
C ALA A 23 -6.06 1.86 21.85
N ARG A 24 -6.12 2.54 20.71
CA ARG A 24 -7.34 2.60 19.89
C ARG A 24 -7.72 1.24 19.32
N LEU A 25 -6.78 0.49 18.76
CA LEU A 25 -7.03 -0.85 18.23
C LEU A 25 -7.47 -1.82 19.34
N GLU A 26 -6.89 -1.73 20.53
CA GLU A 26 -7.29 -2.49 21.71
C GLU A 26 -8.72 -2.12 22.14
N SER A 27 -9.11 -0.85 22.08
CA SER A 27 -10.48 -0.40 22.34
C SER A 27 -11.50 -0.96 21.31
N TRP A 28 -11.05 -1.29 20.10
CA TRP A 28 -11.86 -1.97 19.10
C TRP A 28 -11.92 -3.49 19.27
N GLY A 29 -11.25 -4.04 20.30
CA GLY A 29 -11.28 -5.46 20.63
C GLY A 29 -10.19 -6.31 19.96
N TYR A 30 -9.14 -5.70 19.44
CA TYR A 30 -7.98 -6.44 18.93
C TYR A 30 -6.97 -6.73 20.05
N ARG A 31 -6.26 -7.85 19.94
CA ARG A 31 -4.99 -8.03 20.65
C ARG A 31 -3.92 -7.31 19.84
N VAL A 32 -3.12 -6.45 20.47
CA VAL A 32 -2.08 -5.70 19.77
C VAL A 32 -0.71 -5.96 20.39
N SER A 33 0.28 -6.14 19.55
CA SER A 33 1.69 -6.20 19.95
C SER A 33 2.53 -5.33 19.03
N ILE A 34 3.67 -4.87 19.53
CA ILE A 34 4.58 -3.97 18.81
C ILE A 34 5.85 -4.74 18.48
N GLY A 35 6.36 -4.60 17.27
CA GLY A 35 7.65 -5.14 16.85
C GLY A 35 8.78 -4.62 17.73
N LYS A 36 9.75 -5.45 18.02
CA LYS A 36 10.86 -5.16 18.94
C LYS A 36 11.61 -3.87 18.56
N ASN A 37 11.70 -3.60 17.26
CA ASN A 37 12.45 -2.47 16.73
C ASN A 37 11.55 -1.35 16.20
N ALA A 38 10.21 -1.45 16.33
CA ALA A 38 9.27 -0.55 15.68
C ALA A 38 9.39 0.93 16.15
N MET A 39 9.96 1.17 17.33
CA MET A 39 10.20 2.51 17.90
C MET A 39 11.66 2.95 17.79
N GLN A 40 12.50 2.23 17.06
CA GLN A 40 13.90 2.59 16.88
C GLN A 40 14.05 3.72 15.84
N GLN A 41 15.21 4.38 15.87
CA GLN A 41 15.58 5.40 14.90
C GLN A 41 17.00 5.24 14.43
N TYR A 42 17.19 5.31 13.11
CA TYR A 42 18.47 5.41 12.44
C TYR A 42 18.38 6.39 11.28
N GLY A 43 18.77 7.64 11.51
CA GLY A 43 18.54 8.72 10.56
C GLY A 43 17.04 8.92 10.30
N ARG A 44 16.62 8.80 9.03
CA ARG A 44 15.21 8.88 8.62
C ARG A 44 14.42 7.57 8.77
N PHE A 45 15.08 6.46 9.10
CA PHE A 45 14.51 5.12 9.16
C PHE A 45 14.12 4.72 10.57
N ALA A 46 13.18 3.81 10.68
CA ALA A 46 12.79 3.18 11.95
C ALA A 46 13.78 2.05 12.31
N GLY A 47 15.02 2.45 12.65
CA GLY A 47 16.11 1.52 12.92
C GLY A 47 16.95 1.15 11.69
N THR A 48 17.96 0.34 11.92
CA THR A 48 18.85 -0.16 10.86
C THR A 48 18.10 -1.10 9.90
N THR A 49 18.69 -1.38 8.75
CA THR A 49 18.17 -2.36 7.78
C THR A 49 17.91 -3.71 8.44
N ALA A 50 18.88 -4.22 9.23
CA ALA A 50 18.73 -5.49 9.93
C ALA A 50 17.59 -5.50 10.97
N GLN A 51 17.39 -4.40 11.70
CA GLN A 51 16.31 -4.27 12.68
C GLN A 51 14.93 -4.26 12.02
N ARG A 52 14.76 -3.51 10.93
CA ARG A 52 13.51 -3.45 10.16
C ARG A 52 13.17 -4.81 9.53
N LEU A 53 14.19 -5.46 8.95
CA LEU A 53 14.04 -6.81 8.36
C LEU A 53 13.67 -7.85 9.41
N SER A 54 14.30 -7.80 10.60
CA SER A 54 13.97 -8.72 11.72
C SER A 54 12.51 -8.62 12.11
N ASP A 55 11.98 -7.39 12.29
CA ASP A 55 10.57 -7.20 12.65
C ASP A 55 9.60 -7.69 11.57
N ILE A 56 9.93 -7.50 10.28
CA ILE A 56 9.13 -8.02 9.17
C ILE A 56 9.11 -9.56 9.20
N ASN A 57 10.30 -10.18 9.25
CA ASN A 57 10.43 -11.63 9.20
C ASN A 57 9.82 -12.31 10.43
N GLU A 58 10.00 -11.75 11.63
CA GLU A 58 9.38 -12.25 12.86
C GLU A 58 7.85 -12.17 12.78
N ALA A 59 7.30 -11.04 12.27
CA ALA A 59 5.86 -10.87 12.13
C ALA A 59 5.25 -11.82 11.07
N LEU A 60 5.94 -12.04 9.95
CA LEU A 60 5.49 -12.99 8.92
C LEU A 60 5.59 -14.44 9.39
N ALA A 61 6.60 -14.80 10.17
CA ALA A 61 6.81 -16.16 10.65
C ALA A 61 5.84 -16.59 11.77
N ASP A 62 5.36 -15.65 12.59
CA ASP A 62 4.52 -15.93 13.76
C ASP A 62 3.07 -16.28 13.32
N PRO A 63 2.61 -17.55 13.50
CA PRO A 63 1.27 -17.95 13.08
C PRO A 63 0.15 -17.37 13.97
N SER A 64 0.49 -16.76 15.09
CA SER A 64 -0.49 -16.11 15.98
C SER A 64 -0.88 -14.72 15.53
N ILE A 65 -0.21 -14.16 14.48
CA ILE A 65 -0.48 -12.83 13.96
C ILE A 65 -1.43 -12.94 12.78
N ASP A 66 -2.58 -12.29 12.90
CA ASP A 66 -3.58 -12.20 11.83
C ASP A 66 -3.33 -11.01 10.90
N ILE A 67 -2.81 -9.90 11.46
CA ILE A 67 -2.62 -8.63 10.74
C ILE A 67 -1.25 -8.05 11.08
N ILE A 68 -0.51 -7.65 10.07
CA ILE A 68 0.70 -6.84 10.20
C ILE A 68 0.33 -5.40 9.79
N LEU A 69 0.24 -4.51 10.78
CA LEU A 69 0.03 -3.08 10.55
C LEU A 69 1.37 -2.37 10.47
N CYS A 70 1.68 -1.79 9.32
CA CYS A 70 2.83 -0.92 9.19
C CYS A 70 2.54 0.42 9.87
N SER A 71 3.47 0.90 10.72
CA SER A 71 3.26 2.11 11.50
C SER A 71 3.27 3.37 10.64
N ARG A 72 4.13 3.37 9.61
CA ARG A 72 4.36 4.48 8.68
C ARG A 72 5.01 3.98 7.40
N GLY A 73 4.76 4.70 6.29
CA GLY A 73 5.55 4.63 5.06
C GLY A 73 6.83 5.47 5.11
N GLY A 74 7.12 6.18 4.06
CA GLY A 74 8.31 7.01 3.91
C GLY A 74 9.26 6.43 2.87
N TYR A 75 10.35 5.78 3.30
CA TYR A 75 11.30 5.11 2.41
C TYR A 75 12.06 4.03 3.17
N GLY A 76 12.39 2.93 2.50
CA GLY A 76 13.31 1.93 3.06
C GLY A 76 12.98 0.48 2.77
N LEU A 77 11.78 0.14 2.33
CA LEU A 77 11.42 -1.24 2.03
C LEU A 77 12.20 -1.83 0.85
N GLN A 78 12.51 -1.05 -0.16
CA GLN A 78 13.35 -1.49 -1.28
C GLN A 78 14.78 -1.90 -0.86
N GLN A 79 15.25 -1.47 0.33
CA GLN A 79 16.56 -1.88 0.86
C GLN A 79 16.57 -3.29 1.45
N VAL A 80 15.40 -3.90 1.68
CA VAL A 80 15.25 -5.16 2.42
C VAL A 80 14.34 -6.18 1.72
N ILE A 81 13.61 -5.79 0.68
CA ILE A 81 12.58 -6.62 0.07
C ILE A 81 13.09 -7.96 -0.43
N ASP A 82 14.32 -8.01 -0.93
CA ASP A 82 15.01 -9.21 -1.42
C ASP A 82 15.48 -10.17 -0.30
N GLN A 83 15.42 -9.73 0.95
CA GLN A 83 15.83 -10.48 2.13
C GLN A 83 14.63 -10.92 3.00
N ILE A 84 13.41 -10.56 2.60
CA ILE A 84 12.20 -10.96 3.31
C ILE A 84 11.98 -12.46 3.16
N VAL A 85 11.85 -13.14 4.30
CA VAL A 85 11.57 -14.58 4.37
C VAL A 85 10.07 -14.79 4.46
N LEU A 86 9.51 -15.38 3.41
CA LEU A 86 8.07 -15.66 3.37
C LEU A 86 7.71 -16.89 4.20
N PRO A 87 6.49 -16.94 4.79
CA PRO A 87 6.03 -18.10 5.54
C PRO A 87 5.96 -19.36 4.68
N THR A 88 6.32 -20.50 5.26
CA THR A 88 6.19 -21.82 4.60
C THR A 88 4.80 -22.45 4.77
N ARG A 89 3.95 -21.89 5.68
CA ARG A 89 2.57 -22.32 5.87
C ARG A 89 1.67 -21.94 4.69
N PRO A 90 0.46 -22.54 4.57
CA PRO A 90 -0.49 -22.19 3.51
C PRO A 90 -0.77 -20.69 3.43
N LYS A 91 -0.87 -20.14 2.22
CA LYS A 91 -1.03 -18.68 1.99
C LYS A 91 -2.28 -18.09 2.65
N VAL A 92 -3.34 -18.89 2.82
CA VAL A 92 -4.57 -18.50 3.53
C VAL A 92 -4.33 -18.21 5.03
N GLU A 93 -3.22 -18.69 5.57
CA GLU A 93 -2.80 -18.47 6.95
C GLU A 93 -1.78 -17.35 7.10
N TRP A 94 -1.42 -16.68 6.00
CA TRP A 94 -0.50 -15.54 6.07
C TRP A 94 -1.21 -14.33 6.66
N PRO A 95 -0.51 -13.50 7.44
CA PRO A 95 -1.10 -12.30 8.00
C PRO A 95 -1.45 -11.29 6.90
N LEU A 96 -2.53 -10.55 7.09
CA LEU A 96 -2.91 -9.44 6.24
C LEU A 96 -1.92 -8.28 6.44
N VAL A 97 -1.17 -7.93 5.41
CA VAL A 97 -0.28 -6.75 5.44
C VAL A 97 -1.08 -5.49 5.18
N VAL A 98 -0.94 -4.50 6.06
CA VAL A 98 -1.73 -3.25 6.06
C VAL A 98 -0.81 -2.04 6.06
N GLY A 99 -1.10 -1.09 5.17
CA GLY A 99 -0.40 0.19 5.06
C GLY A 99 -0.53 0.80 3.67
N TYR A 100 0.20 1.87 3.39
CA TYR A 100 0.25 2.54 2.09
C TYR A 100 1.58 3.29 1.90
N SER A 101 1.75 4.03 0.81
CA SER A 101 3.01 4.74 0.50
C SER A 101 4.15 3.75 0.21
N ASP A 102 5.29 3.83 0.90
CA ASP A 102 6.41 2.88 0.76
C ASP A 102 6.00 1.41 0.97
N ILE A 103 4.90 1.16 1.70
CA ILE A 103 4.34 -0.18 1.91
C ILE A 103 3.86 -0.82 0.60
N THR A 104 3.70 -0.05 -0.46
CA THR A 104 3.46 -0.54 -1.82
C THR A 104 4.47 -1.63 -2.23
N ALA A 105 5.71 -1.57 -1.75
CA ALA A 105 6.69 -2.63 -2.01
C ALA A 105 6.28 -3.99 -1.36
N LEU A 106 5.72 -3.97 -0.14
CA LEU A 106 5.15 -5.18 0.47
C LEU A 106 3.87 -5.61 -0.23
N HIS A 107 3.03 -4.68 -0.66
CA HIS A 107 1.85 -5.01 -1.46
C HIS A 107 2.23 -5.71 -2.76
N SER A 108 3.28 -5.24 -3.45
CA SER A 108 3.82 -5.90 -4.65
C SER A 108 4.33 -7.32 -4.35
N LEU A 109 5.05 -7.50 -3.25
CA LEU A 109 5.49 -8.82 -2.80
C LEU A 109 4.30 -9.76 -2.51
N MET A 110 3.28 -9.30 -1.79
CA MET A 110 2.08 -10.10 -1.51
C MET A 110 1.31 -10.44 -2.78
N ALA A 111 1.11 -9.46 -3.68
CA ALA A 111 0.41 -9.65 -4.95
C ALA A 111 1.12 -10.67 -5.85
N LEU A 112 2.45 -10.64 -5.93
CA LEU A 112 3.27 -11.61 -6.67
C LEU A 112 2.99 -13.05 -6.22
N HIS A 113 2.71 -13.24 -4.92
CA HIS A 113 2.38 -14.54 -4.33
C HIS A 113 0.88 -14.85 -4.29
N GLY A 114 0.02 -13.97 -4.83
CA GLY A 114 -1.44 -14.12 -4.81
C GLY A 114 -2.04 -14.04 -3.41
N VAL A 115 -1.39 -13.29 -2.51
CA VAL A 115 -1.85 -13.06 -1.14
C VAL A 115 -2.47 -11.67 -1.03
N PRO A 116 -3.65 -11.54 -0.40
CA PRO A 116 -4.27 -10.23 -0.22
C PRO A 116 -3.47 -9.33 0.72
N SER A 117 -3.56 -8.01 0.47
CA SER A 117 -3.04 -7.00 1.36
C SER A 117 -3.96 -5.77 1.36
N LEU A 118 -3.89 -4.91 2.36
CA LEU A 118 -4.82 -3.81 2.54
C LEU A 118 -4.09 -2.46 2.43
N HIS A 119 -4.34 -1.75 1.35
CA HIS A 119 -3.93 -0.35 1.21
C HIS A 119 -4.83 0.51 2.11
N MET A 120 -4.27 1.05 3.18
CA MET A 120 -5.02 1.74 4.21
C MET A 120 -4.12 2.68 5.01
N SER A 121 -4.68 3.73 5.57
CA SER A 121 -4.05 4.61 6.56
C SER A 121 -3.43 3.84 7.72
N MET A 122 -2.45 4.46 8.39
CA MET A 122 -1.58 3.81 9.36
C MET A 122 -1.67 4.48 10.75
N CYS A 123 -0.65 4.30 11.60
CA CYS A 123 -0.70 4.70 13.02
C CYS A 123 -1.00 6.19 13.25
N LYS A 124 -0.54 7.10 12.38
CA LYS A 124 -0.83 8.53 12.54
C LYS A 124 -2.35 8.79 12.52
N ASP A 125 -3.06 8.29 11.51
CA ASP A 125 -4.49 8.50 11.40
C ASP A 125 -5.26 7.76 12.50
N LEU A 126 -4.82 6.55 12.88
CA LEU A 126 -5.36 5.84 14.05
C LEU A 126 -5.20 6.63 15.35
N SER A 127 -4.17 7.44 15.49
CA SER A 127 -3.92 8.21 16.72
C SER A 127 -4.61 9.57 16.73
N GLU A 128 -4.66 10.27 15.60
CA GLU A 128 -5.03 11.68 15.54
C GLU A 128 -6.48 11.94 15.09
N LEU A 129 -7.09 11.04 14.29
CA LEU A 129 -8.44 11.25 13.77
C LEU A 129 -9.50 11.07 14.85
N ALA A 130 -10.56 11.87 14.76
CA ALA A 130 -11.72 11.79 15.64
C ALA A 130 -12.53 10.49 15.36
N ASP A 131 -13.23 9.99 16.39
CA ASP A 131 -13.98 8.72 16.31
C ASP A 131 -15.06 8.69 15.21
N ASN A 132 -15.58 9.86 14.83
CA ASN A 132 -16.57 10.02 13.74
C ASN A 132 -15.95 10.39 12.40
N ASP A 133 -14.64 10.39 12.27
CA ASP A 133 -13.96 10.67 10.98
C ASP A 133 -14.23 9.57 9.96
N THR A 134 -14.50 9.96 8.72
CA THR A 134 -14.86 9.03 7.63
C THR A 134 -13.74 8.03 7.34
N THR A 135 -12.48 8.46 7.36
CA THR A 135 -11.33 7.57 7.17
C THR A 135 -11.21 6.59 8.32
N LEU A 136 -11.33 7.07 9.56
CA LEU A 136 -11.21 6.20 10.74
C LEU A 136 -12.30 5.13 10.79
N LEU A 137 -13.55 5.50 10.47
CA LEU A 137 -14.67 4.55 10.40
C LEU A 137 -14.42 3.50 9.30
N ALA A 138 -13.96 3.94 8.12
CA ALA A 138 -13.64 3.03 7.03
C ALA A 138 -12.46 2.10 7.37
N MET A 139 -11.44 2.58 8.10
CA MET A 139 -10.33 1.75 8.59
C MET A 139 -10.84 0.64 9.51
N ARG A 140 -11.75 0.97 10.44
CA ARG A 140 -12.35 -0.01 11.34
C ARG A 140 -13.12 -1.09 10.58
N GLU A 141 -14.01 -0.68 9.68
CA GLU A 141 -14.76 -1.60 8.81
C GLU A 141 -13.83 -2.51 7.99
N ALA A 142 -12.75 -1.95 7.43
CA ALA A 142 -11.80 -2.71 6.61
C ALA A 142 -11.02 -3.75 7.42
N LEU A 143 -10.62 -3.46 8.66
CA LEU A 143 -9.96 -4.42 9.56
C LEU A 143 -10.90 -5.55 10.00
N GLU A 144 -12.21 -5.29 10.04
CA GLU A 144 -13.26 -6.30 10.27
C GLU A 144 -13.51 -7.17 9.02
N GLY A 145 -13.00 -6.76 7.85
CA GLY A 145 -13.16 -7.45 6.56
C GLY A 145 -14.16 -6.79 5.62
N HIS A 146 -14.70 -5.63 5.98
CA HIS A 146 -15.70 -4.90 5.21
C HIS A 146 -15.04 -3.73 4.45
N THR A 147 -14.53 -3.98 3.25
CA THR A 147 -14.05 -2.90 2.35
C THR A 147 -15.13 -2.47 1.37
N LYS A 148 -15.29 -1.17 1.16
CA LYS A 148 -16.20 -0.68 0.13
C LYS A 148 -15.75 -1.16 -1.24
N LYS A 149 -16.65 -1.83 -1.96
CA LYS A 149 -16.42 -2.26 -3.33
C LYS A 149 -16.42 -1.02 -4.24
N MET A 150 -15.26 -0.67 -4.76
CA MET A 150 -15.13 0.41 -5.75
C MET A 150 -15.14 -0.13 -7.18
N TRP A 151 -15.18 -1.46 -7.33
CA TRP A 151 -15.12 -2.16 -8.62
C TRP A 151 -15.93 -3.46 -8.61
N ARG A 152 -15.99 -4.16 -9.78
CA ARG A 152 -16.70 -5.44 -9.90
C ARG A 152 -16.08 -6.50 -9.00
N GLU A 153 -16.91 -7.41 -8.47
CA GLU A 153 -16.51 -8.39 -7.43
C GLU A 153 -15.43 -9.39 -7.86
N ASP A 154 -15.31 -9.62 -9.16
CA ASP A 154 -14.40 -10.59 -9.77
C ASP A 154 -13.03 -9.99 -10.16
N GLN A 155 -12.86 -8.67 -10.04
CA GLN A 155 -11.63 -8.01 -10.48
C GLN A 155 -10.67 -7.77 -9.33
N LYS A 156 -9.42 -8.13 -9.56
CA LYS A 156 -8.31 -7.92 -8.61
C LYS A 156 -7.74 -6.51 -8.78
N VAL A 157 -7.45 -5.85 -7.68
CA VAL A 157 -6.75 -4.56 -7.68
C VAL A 157 -5.31 -4.76 -7.27
N ILE A 158 -4.37 -4.17 -8.01
CA ILE A 158 -2.95 -4.10 -7.65
C ILE A 158 -2.46 -2.66 -7.71
N GLY A 159 -1.30 -2.37 -7.17
CA GLY A 159 -0.69 -1.04 -7.26
C GLY A 159 -0.54 -0.35 -5.92
N GLY A 160 -0.64 0.99 -5.91
CA GLY A 160 -0.41 1.87 -4.78
C GLY A 160 0.39 3.10 -5.20
N ASN A 161 1.45 3.43 -4.47
CA ASN A 161 2.28 4.60 -4.72
C ASN A 161 3.09 4.46 -6.02
N LEU A 162 2.92 5.41 -6.95
CA LEU A 162 3.48 5.36 -8.30
C LEU A 162 5.01 5.39 -8.29
N SER A 163 5.64 6.23 -7.47
CA SER A 163 7.11 6.32 -7.40
C SER A 163 7.74 5.06 -6.83
N VAL A 164 7.07 4.38 -5.88
CA VAL A 164 7.52 3.07 -5.37
C VAL A 164 7.39 2.00 -6.45
N LEU A 165 6.27 1.95 -7.16
CA LEU A 165 6.08 1.01 -8.29
C LEU A 165 7.11 1.25 -9.39
N TYR A 166 7.39 2.51 -9.73
CA TYR A 166 8.45 2.87 -10.67
C TYR A 166 9.83 2.38 -10.20
N GLY A 167 10.13 2.54 -8.91
CA GLY A 167 11.39 2.05 -8.33
C GLY A 167 11.55 0.53 -8.34
N LEU A 168 10.45 -0.23 -8.47
CA LEU A 168 10.45 -1.70 -8.59
C LEU A 168 10.53 -2.20 -10.04
N GLN A 169 10.45 -1.33 -11.05
CA GLN A 169 10.49 -1.74 -12.46
C GLN A 169 11.78 -2.49 -12.81
N GLY A 170 11.64 -3.61 -13.51
CA GLY A 170 12.76 -4.48 -13.87
C GLY A 170 13.29 -5.36 -12.74
N THR A 171 12.64 -5.34 -11.57
CA THR A 171 12.93 -6.25 -10.46
C THR A 171 11.92 -7.41 -10.43
N PRO A 172 12.16 -8.50 -9.68
CA PRO A 172 11.19 -9.59 -9.54
C PRO A 172 9.83 -9.17 -8.97
N TRP A 173 9.73 -8.01 -8.35
CA TRP A 173 8.51 -7.47 -7.72
C TRP A 173 7.80 -6.42 -8.56
N ASP A 174 8.16 -6.27 -9.83
CA ASP A 174 7.52 -5.30 -10.72
C ASP A 174 6.11 -5.74 -11.14
N LEU A 175 5.35 -4.79 -11.68
CA LEU A 175 3.96 -5.01 -12.09
C LEU A 175 3.83 -6.06 -13.20
N ASN A 176 4.81 -6.18 -14.11
CA ASN A 176 4.75 -7.19 -15.17
C ASN A 176 4.83 -8.59 -14.60
N HIS A 177 5.75 -8.86 -13.66
CA HIS A 177 5.83 -10.16 -12.99
C HIS A 177 4.58 -10.47 -12.16
N ILE A 178 3.99 -9.46 -11.51
CA ILE A 178 2.73 -9.64 -10.79
C ILE A 178 1.61 -10.05 -11.75
N ILE A 179 1.45 -9.33 -12.87
CA ILE A 179 0.41 -9.59 -13.87
C ILE A 179 0.61 -10.96 -14.55
N ASP A 180 1.87 -11.38 -14.79
CA ASP A 180 2.18 -12.71 -15.34
C ASP A 180 1.66 -13.86 -14.46
N ASN A 181 1.53 -13.64 -13.15
CA ASN A 181 1.03 -14.62 -12.17
C ASN A 181 -0.47 -14.47 -11.88
N MET A 182 -1.20 -13.66 -12.64
CA MET A 182 -2.64 -13.44 -12.44
C MET A 182 -3.48 -14.14 -13.50
N ASP A 183 -4.64 -14.68 -13.09
CA ASP A 183 -5.58 -15.38 -14.00
C ASP A 183 -6.36 -14.42 -14.91
N SER A 184 -6.37 -13.12 -14.60
CA SER A 184 -7.11 -12.09 -15.33
C SER A 184 -6.41 -10.74 -15.22
N ALA A 185 -6.64 -9.86 -16.19
CA ALA A 185 -6.12 -8.50 -16.19
C ALA A 185 -6.60 -7.74 -14.95
N PRO A 186 -5.70 -7.21 -14.12
CA PRO A 186 -6.07 -6.50 -12.90
C PRO A 186 -6.49 -5.06 -13.18
N ILE A 187 -7.05 -4.42 -12.15
CA ILE A 187 -7.19 -2.97 -12.06
C ILE A 187 -5.92 -2.43 -11.41
N LEU A 188 -5.37 -1.37 -11.95
CA LEU A 188 -4.21 -0.68 -11.39
C LEU A 188 -4.67 0.51 -10.54
N LEU A 189 -4.25 0.55 -9.28
CA LEU A 189 -4.37 1.72 -8.40
C LEU A 189 -3.08 2.53 -8.45
N LEU A 190 -3.18 3.83 -8.67
CA LEU A 190 -2.04 4.75 -8.60
C LEU A 190 -2.39 5.96 -7.71
N GLU A 191 -1.55 6.26 -6.76
CA GLU A 191 -1.52 7.48 -5.96
C GLU A 191 -0.08 7.93 -5.77
N ASP A 192 0.17 9.20 -5.42
CA ASP A 192 1.53 9.64 -5.07
C ASP A 192 1.50 10.89 -4.19
N ILE A 193 2.67 11.27 -3.67
CA ILE A 193 2.86 12.48 -2.87
C ILE A 193 4.17 13.18 -3.18
N ALA A 194 4.09 14.52 -3.27
CA ALA A 194 5.25 15.42 -3.39
C ALA A 194 6.15 15.17 -4.61
N GLU A 195 5.58 14.61 -5.68
CA GLU A 195 6.29 14.41 -6.94
C GLU A 195 6.18 15.62 -7.89
N SER A 196 7.22 15.84 -8.67
CA SER A 196 7.19 16.85 -9.74
C SER A 196 6.34 16.35 -10.91
N HIS A 197 5.65 17.26 -11.60
CA HIS A 197 4.81 16.92 -12.74
C HIS A 197 5.55 16.07 -13.80
N TYR A 198 6.77 16.48 -14.18
CA TYR A 198 7.56 15.75 -15.18
C TYR A 198 8.04 14.36 -14.67
N HIS A 199 8.15 14.15 -13.35
CA HIS A 199 8.41 12.82 -12.79
C HIS A 199 7.20 11.92 -12.97
N ILE A 200 5.99 12.43 -12.68
CA ILE A 200 4.74 11.69 -12.89
C ILE A 200 4.59 11.33 -14.37
N ASP A 201 4.83 12.26 -15.28
CA ASP A 201 4.80 11.98 -16.72
C ASP A 201 5.80 10.87 -17.10
N ARG A 202 7.04 10.97 -16.60
CA ARG A 202 8.08 9.95 -16.84
C ARG A 202 7.65 8.57 -16.32
N MET A 203 7.10 8.50 -15.13
CA MET A 203 6.66 7.25 -14.52
C MET A 203 5.48 6.64 -15.27
N MET A 204 4.51 7.46 -15.68
CA MET A 204 3.39 7.00 -16.51
C MET A 204 3.84 6.52 -17.90
N ASN A 205 4.78 7.24 -18.53
CA ASN A 205 5.38 6.80 -19.78
C ASN A 205 6.20 5.50 -19.61
N ASN A 206 6.87 5.30 -18.47
CA ASN A 206 7.55 4.04 -18.18
C ASN A 206 6.55 2.89 -18.10
N LEU A 207 5.43 3.04 -17.39
CA LEU A 207 4.38 2.01 -17.32
C LEU A 207 3.78 1.71 -18.71
N ARG A 208 3.64 2.72 -19.57
CA ARG A 208 3.18 2.54 -20.96
C ARG A 208 4.20 1.80 -21.80
N LEU A 209 5.46 2.22 -21.77
CA LEU A 209 6.55 1.63 -22.59
C LEU A 209 6.94 0.23 -22.15
N SER A 210 6.82 -0.08 -20.86
CA SER A 210 7.01 -1.45 -20.33
C SER A 210 5.83 -2.38 -20.59
N GLY A 211 4.74 -1.87 -21.19
CA GLY A 211 3.56 -2.65 -21.56
C GLY A 211 2.54 -2.85 -20.43
N VAL A 212 2.81 -2.39 -19.19
CA VAL A 212 1.91 -2.54 -18.03
C VAL A 212 0.51 -2.00 -18.34
N LEU A 213 0.45 -0.77 -18.91
CA LEU A 213 -0.85 -0.12 -19.18
C LEU A 213 -1.70 -0.86 -20.22
N GLY A 214 -1.10 -1.67 -21.10
CA GLY A 214 -1.84 -2.51 -22.05
C GLY A 214 -2.34 -3.83 -21.47
N ARG A 215 -1.98 -4.16 -20.23
CA ARG A 215 -2.26 -5.44 -19.58
C ARG A 215 -3.23 -5.35 -18.40
N ILE A 216 -3.75 -4.15 -18.13
CA ILE A 216 -4.71 -3.89 -17.07
C ILE A 216 -6.14 -3.80 -17.63
N SER A 217 -7.14 -4.00 -16.79
CA SER A 217 -8.57 -3.90 -17.14
C SER A 217 -9.24 -2.62 -16.63
N GLY A 218 -8.49 -1.75 -15.96
CA GLY A 218 -8.97 -0.47 -15.45
C GLY A 218 -7.88 0.27 -14.68
N LEU A 219 -8.07 1.57 -14.50
CA LEU A 219 -7.20 2.42 -13.72
C LEU A 219 -7.99 3.17 -12.64
N ILE A 220 -7.53 3.09 -11.39
CA ILE A 220 -7.98 3.93 -10.28
C ILE A 220 -6.92 5.01 -10.07
N ILE A 221 -7.32 6.27 -10.20
CA ILE A 221 -6.48 7.43 -9.88
C ILE A 221 -6.85 7.87 -8.46
N GLY A 222 -5.94 7.67 -7.53
CA GLY A 222 -6.02 8.16 -6.18
C GLY A 222 -5.60 9.63 -6.05
N HIS A 223 -5.24 10.05 -4.83
CA HIS A 223 -4.71 11.39 -4.59
C HIS A 223 -3.28 11.51 -5.12
N PHE A 224 -2.98 12.66 -5.71
CA PHE A 224 -1.62 13.11 -6.04
C PHE A 224 -1.32 14.34 -5.18
N THR A 225 -1.08 14.06 -3.90
CA THR A 225 -0.99 15.05 -2.83
C THR A 225 0.31 15.85 -2.93
N ASP A 226 0.25 17.18 -2.76
CA ASP A 226 1.42 18.07 -2.88
C ASP A 226 2.21 17.94 -4.20
N CYS A 227 1.64 17.27 -5.19
CA CYS A 227 2.13 17.21 -6.55
C CYS A 227 1.69 18.46 -7.30
N LYS A 228 2.64 19.34 -7.63
CA LYS A 228 2.31 20.64 -8.23
C LYS A 228 2.28 20.54 -9.74
N ASP A 229 1.20 21.05 -10.33
CA ASP A 229 1.14 21.29 -11.78
C ASP A 229 2.30 22.20 -12.22
N ASP A 230 2.93 21.87 -13.33
CA ASP A 230 3.93 22.70 -14.00
C ASP A 230 3.36 23.20 -15.33
N GLU A 231 3.11 24.50 -15.45
CA GLU A 231 2.54 25.12 -16.64
C GLU A 231 3.35 24.81 -17.93
N ARG A 232 4.65 24.56 -17.79
CA ARG A 232 5.53 24.19 -18.92
C ARG A 232 5.20 22.81 -19.50
N MET A 233 4.47 21.98 -18.77
CA MET A 233 3.99 20.69 -19.27
C MET A 233 2.75 20.82 -20.19
N GLY A 234 2.11 21.99 -20.23
CA GLY A 234 0.99 22.29 -21.12
C GLY A 234 -0.34 21.65 -20.72
N CYS A 235 -0.40 20.88 -19.62
CA CYS A 235 -1.59 20.26 -19.08
C CYS A 235 -1.44 20.05 -17.58
N ARG A 236 -2.51 19.59 -16.90
CA ARG A 236 -2.48 19.24 -15.47
C ARG A 236 -2.04 17.79 -15.26
N ILE A 237 -1.55 17.46 -14.06
CA ILE A 237 -1.12 16.10 -13.68
C ILE A 237 -2.18 15.05 -13.99
N LYS A 238 -3.45 15.31 -13.65
CA LYS A 238 -4.55 14.37 -13.96
C LYS A 238 -4.76 14.16 -15.46
N GLU A 239 -4.52 15.19 -16.26
CA GLU A 239 -4.60 15.12 -17.73
C GLU A 239 -3.42 14.31 -18.28
N THR A 240 -2.20 14.52 -17.75
CA THR A 240 -1.01 13.73 -18.07
C THR A 240 -1.26 12.23 -17.83
N ILE A 241 -1.83 11.87 -16.67
CA ILE A 241 -2.16 10.47 -16.36
C ILE A 241 -3.20 9.92 -17.36
N ARG A 242 -4.26 10.69 -17.66
CA ARG A 242 -5.29 10.28 -18.61
C ARG A 242 -4.76 10.17 -20.05
N GLN A 243 -3.84 11.03 -20.46
CA GLN A 243 -3.19 10.97 -21.77
C GLN A 243 -2.37 9.69 -21.92
N ALA A 244 -1.64 9.27 -20.88
CA ALA A 244 -0.84 8.05 -20.92
C ALA A 244 -1.69 6.78 -21.15
N VAL A 245 -2.99 6.82 -20.82
CA VAL A 245 -3.93 5.71 -20.98
C VAL A 245 -4.96 5.93 -22.09
N SER A 246 -4.89 7.04 -22.84
CA SER A 246 -5.91 7.42 -23.85
C SER A 246 -6.02 6.45 -25.03
N GLY A 247 -5.02 5.59 -25.25
CA GLY A 247 -5.04 4.56 -26.29
C GLY A 247 -5.69 3.23 -25.89
N TYR A 248 -6.27 3.13 -24.69
CA TYR A 248 -6.85 1.89 -24.16
C TYR A 248 -8.33 2.08 -23.82
N ASP A 249 -9.15 1.02 -24.04
CA ASP A 249 -10.61 1.07 -23.88
C ASP A 249 -11.11 0.68 -22.48
N TYR A 250 -10.25 0.63 -21.48
CA TYR A 250 -10.66 0.32 -20.11
C TYR A 250 -11.09 1.58 -19.33
N PRO A 251 -11.96 1.43 -18.33
CA PRO A 251 -12.42 2.56 -17.52
C PRO A 251 -11.32 3.15 -16.65
N VAL A 252 -11.37 4.48 -16.49
CA VAL A 252 -10.51 5.27 -15.59
C VAL A 252 -11.40 5.99 -14.60
N ILE A 253 -11.26 5.68 -13.31
CA ILE A 253 -12.02 6.33 -12.23
C ILE A 253 -11.10 7.07 -11.27
N GLU A 254 -11.66 8.08 -10.59
CA GLU A 254 -11.00 8.74 -9.46
C GLU A 254 -11.58 8.20 -8.15
N ALA A 255 -10.72 7.99 -7.16
CA ALA A 255 -11.12 7.50 -5.85
C ALA A 255 -10.36 8.24 -4.74
N PRO A 256 -10.99 8.47 -3.57
CA PRO A 256 -10.35 9.13 -2.45
C PRO A 256 -9.42 8.16 -1.71
N VAL A 257 -8.26 7.90 -2.30
CA VAL A 257 -7.24 6.95 -1.80
C VAL A 257 -5.88 7.61 -1.89
N GLY A 258 -5.09 7.52 -0.84
CA GLY A 258 -3.72 8.06 -0.80
C GLY A 258 -3.48 8.99 0.39
N HIS A 259 -2.76 10.10 0.17
CA HIS A 259 -2.23 10.94 1.25
C HIS A 259 -3.14 12.11 1.66
N GLU A 260 -4.37 12.19 1.15
CA GLU A 260 -5.38 13.18 1.56
C GLU A 260 -6.57 12.50 2.23
N GLN A 261 -7.30 13.27 3.02
CA GLN A 261 -8.53 12.81 3.64
C GLN A 261 -9.76 13.13 2.75
N PRO A 262 -10.73 12.23 2.64
CA PRO A 262 -10.72 10.88 3.21
C PRO A 262 -9.77 9.94 2.45
N ASN A 263 -9.08 9.05 3.19
CA ASN A 263 -8.29 7.98 2.60
C ASN A 263 -9.02 6.65 2.78
N MET A 264 -9.68 6.18 1.73
CA MET A 264 -10.51 4.98 1.79
C MET A 264 -9.68 3.71 1.60
N PRO A 265 -9.85 2.70 2.48
CA PRO A 265 -9.15 1.43 2.34
C PRO A 265 -9.51 0.67 1.07
N ILE A 266 -8.51 0.07 0.42
CA ILE A 266 -8.68 -0.83 -0.73
C ILE A 266 -7.97 -2.15 -0.47
N MET A 267 -8.70 -3.25 -0.63
CA MET A 267 -8.11 -4.59 -0.64
C MET A 267 -7.40 -4.83 -1.97
N LEU A 268 -6.12 -5.19 -1.90
CA LEU A 268 -5.27 -5.51 -3.04
C LEU A 268 -5.07 -7.03 -3.16
N GLY A 269 -4.79 -7.51 -4.38
CA GLY A 269 -4.38 -8.90 -4.64
C GLY A 269 -5.53 -9.91 -4.76
N VAL A 270 -6.76 -9.55 -4.41
CA VAL A 270 -7.95 -10.42 -4.54
C VAL A 270 -9.08 -9.71 -5.28
N GLY A 271 -9.86 -10.45 -6.05
CA GLY A 271 -11.22 -10.05 -6.35
C GLY A 271 -11.97 -10.02 -5.00
N CYS A 272 -12.69 -8.93 -4.71
CA CYS A 272 -13.45 -8.81 -3.47
C CYS A 272 -14.40 -10.01 -3.30
N ARG A 273 -13.96 -11.08 -2.65
CA ARG A 273 -14.84 -12.01 -1.97
C ARG A 273 -14.93 -11.56 -0.53
N VAL A 274 -16.11 -11.13 -0.15
CA VAL A 274 -16.51 -11.02 1.25
C VAL A 274 -16.43 -12.39 1.88
#